data_d5287cccf4e7dfd6df97f077b8af2dae
#
_entry.id   d5287cccf4e7dfd6df97f077b8af2dae
#
_cell.length_a   1.000
_cell.length_b   1.000
_cell.length_c   1.000
_cell.angle_alpha   90.00
_cell.angle_beta   90.00
_cell.angle_gamma   90.00
#
_symmetry.space_group_name_H-M   'P 1'
#
loop_
_entity.id
_entity.type
_entity.pdbx_description
1 polymer ?
#
loop_
_entity_poly.entity_id
_entity_poly.type
_entity_poly.pdbx_seq_one_letter_code
_entity_poly.pdbx_strand_id
1 'polypeptide(L)'
;MKNNIQDKTKLVNSVFSKVYKKYDLMNDVMSLGIHRIWKDKYINWLNPSPNSNLIDVASGTGDIAKLFSNYINHSAKITCVEPNNEMFEEGKKNLKKYKNIEWIKAAAEVLPIKDNSFDYYTISYGIRNVSDINKALKEAYRVLKTGGRFMCLEFSKIDNEALNFLYKQYSKIIPLAGKYIVGSSKPYDYLVESIDSFYNQKQLCDLMIKNGFSNVEYRNLSNGISAIHSGWKI
;
A
#
# COMPACT_ATOMS: atom_id res chain seq x y z
N MET A 1 25.68 1.89 1.05
CA MET A 1 24.24 2.27 1.09
C MET A 1 23.59 2.38 -0.29
N LYS A 2 24.15 3.12 -1.28
CA LYS A 2 23.51 3.25 -2.62
C LYS A 2 23.31 1.93 -3.37
N ASN A 3 24.24 0.98 -3.31
CA ASN A 3 24.11 -0.33 -3.97
C ASN A 3 22.95 -1.15 -3.40
N ASN A 4 22.71 -1.09 -2.08
CA ASN A 4 21.62 -1.82 -1.42
C ASN A 4 20.22 -1.31 -1.81
N ILE A 5 20.09 -0.01 -2.11
CA ILE A 5 18.82 0.62 -2.53
C ILE A 5 18.46 0.22 -3.97
N GLN A 6 19.44 0.26 -4.88
CA GLN A 6 19.22 -0.13 -6.28
C GLN A 6 18.90 -1.62 -6.41
N ASP A 7 19.50 -2.47 -5.59
CA ASP A 7 19.25 -3.91 -5.57
C ASP A 7 17.83 -4.22 -5.06
N LYS A 8 17.38 -3.53 -4.00
CA LYS A 8 15.99 -3.65 -3.49
C LYS A 8 14.99 -3.26 -4.56
N THR A 9 15.17 -2.12 -5.23
CA THR A 9 14.25 -1.63 -6.27
C THR A 9 14.16 -2.61 -7.45
N LYS A 10 15.29 -3.15 -7.91
CA LYS A 10 15.33 -4.17 -8.98
C LYS A 10 14.62 -5.46 -8.56
N LEU A 11 14.85 -5.92 -7.34
CA LEU A 11 14.19 -7.11 -6.79
C LEU A 11 12.68 -6.92 -6.73
N VAL A 12 12.22 -5.81 -6.14
CA VAL A 12 10.79 -5.45 -6.04
C VAL A 12 10.16 -5.44 -7.43
N ASN A 13 10.73 -4.72 -8.38
CA ASN A 13 10.23 -4.68 -9.76
C ASN A 13 10.15 -6.08 -10.38
N SER A 14 11.20 -6.91 -10.24
CA SER A 14 11.22 -8.25 -10.81
C SER A 14 10.15 -9.19 -10.22
N VAL A 15 9.83 -9.01 -8.94
CA VAL A 15 8.77 -9.76 -8.25
C VAL A 15 7.40 -9.36 -8.81
N PHE A 16 7.10 -8.05 -8.82
CA PHE A 16 5.79 -7.56 -9.26
C PHE A 16 5.54 -7.78 -10.75
N SER A 17 6.54 -7.62 -11.62
CA SER A 17 6.42 -7.93 -13.05
C SER A 17 6.09 -9.41 -13.35
N LYS A 18 6.40 -10.33 -12.43
CA LYS A 18 6.05 -11.75 -12.59
C LYS A 18 4.64 -12.09 -12.11
N VAL A 19 4.13 -11.34 -11.14
CA VAL A 19 2.86 -11.69 -10.48
C VAL A 19 1.70 -10.77 -10.80
N TYR A 20 1.90 -9.69 -11.60
CA TYR A 20 0.88 -8.66 -11.83
C TYR A 20 -0.50 -9.21 -12.25
N LYS A 21 -0.55 -10.23 -13.12
CA LYS A 21 -1.80 -10.90 -13.53
C LYS A 21 -2.47 -11.74 -12.43
N LYS A 22 -1.69 -12.14 -11.41
CA LYS A 22 -2.14 -12.99 -10.30
C LYS A 22 -1.96 -12.30 -8.95
N TYR A 23 -1.79 -10.96 -8.97
CA TYR A 23 -1.53 -10.18 -7.76
C TYR A 23 -2.65 -10.30 -6.74
N ASP A 24 -3.91 -10.23 -7.18
CA ASP A 24 -5.05 -10.44 -6.31
C ASP A 24 -5.08 -11.85 -5.73
N LEU A 25 -4.76 -12.86 -6.55
CA LEU A 25 -4.66 -14.23 -6.07
C LEU A 25 -3.53 -14.41 -5.04
N MET A 26 -2.42 -13.70 -5.22
CA MET A 26 -1.33 -13.69 -4.23
C MET A 26 -1.81 -13.07 -2.90
N ASN A 27 -2.51 -11.94 -2.95
CA ASN A 27 -3.11 -11.33 -1.77
C ASN A 27 -4.19 -12.23 -1.14
N ASP A 28 -5.00 -12.93 -1.94
CA ASP A 28 -5.97 -13.92 -1.46
C ASP A 28 -5.28 -15.05 -0.68
N VAL A 29 -4.20 -15.61 -1.22
CA VAL A 29 -3.43 -16.66 -0.54
C VAL A 29 -2.82 -16.12 0.77
N MET A 30 -2.24 -14.91 0.76
CA MET A 30 -1.61 -14.33 1.95
C MET A 30 -2.59 -14.00 3.07
N SER A 31 -3.80 -13.61 2.73
CA SER A 31 -4.81 -13.11 3.66
C SER A 31 -6.03 -14.03 3.81
N LEU A 32 -6.04 -15.21 3.16
CA LEU A 32 -7.23 -16.07 3.04
C LEU A 32 -8.44 -15.30 2.48
N GLY A 33 -8.20 -14.36 1.56
CA GLY A 33 -9.23 -13.52 0.93
C GLY A 33 -9.72 -12.34 1.79
N ILE A 34 -9.28 -12.23 3.06
CA ILE A 34 -9.76 -11.21 4.00
C ILE A 34 -9.27 -9.80 3.61
N HIS A 35 -8.22 -9.66 2.78
CA HIS A 35 -7.70 -8.35 2.37
C HIS A 35 -8.76 -7.44 1.72
N ARG A 36 -9.80 -8.01 1.09
CA ARG A 36 -10.91 -7.24 0.52
C ARG A 36 -11.71 -6.53 1.62
N ILE A 37 -12.02 -7.25 2.69
CA ILE A 37 -12.70 -6.68 3.87
C ILE A 37 -11.80 -5.60 4.52
N TRP A 38 -10.48 -5.80 4.56
CA TRP A 38 -9.56 -4.80 5.08
C TRP A 38 -9.52 -3.53 4.23
N LYS A 39 -9.56 -3.66 2.88
CA LYS A 39 -9.65 -2.52 1.96
C LYS A 39 -10.97 -1.75 2.12
N ASP A 40 -12.10 -2.45 2.33
CA ASP A 40 -13.38 -1.80 2.61
C ASP A 40 -13.35 -1.05 3.96
N LYS A 41 -12.83 -1.67 5.02
CA LYS A 41 -12.64 -1.00 6.31
C LYS A 41 -11.70 0.20 6.21
N TYR A 42 -10.68 0.12 5.36
CA TYR A 42 -9.73 1.19 5.10
C TYR A 42 -10.42 2.43 4.50
N ILE A 43 -11.22 2.25 3.44
CA ILE A 43 -11.99 3.34 2.82
C ILE A 43 -13.06 3.88 3.77
N ASN A 44 -13.76 3.00 4.51
CA ASN A 44 -14.75 3.43 5.50
C ASN A 44 -14.13 4.27 6.62
N TRP A 45 -12.90 3.93 7.09
CA TRP A 45 -12.22 4.76 8.09
C TRP A 45 -11.64 6.04 7.51
N LEU A 46 -11.21 6.04 6.26
CA LEU A 46 -10.84 7.26 5.55
C LEU A 46 -12.02 8.23 5.51
N ASN A 47 -13.25 7.70 5.31
CA ASN A 47 -14.51 8.44 5.22
C ASN A 47 -14.39 9.68 4.34
N PRO A 48 -14.06 9.50 3.04
CA PRO A 48 -13.75 10.62 2.17
C PRO A 48 -14.98 11.50 1.91
N SER A 49 -14.75 12.81 1.95
CA SER A 49 -15.77 13.78 1.58
C SER A 49 -15.95 13.83 0.06
N PRO A 50 -17.17 14.06 -0.44
CA PRO A 50 -17.38 14.36 -1.85
C PRO A 50 -16.50 15.53 -2.34
N ASN A 51 -16.05 15.46 -3.59
CA ASN A 51 -15.18 16.46 -4.22
C ASN A 51 -13.76 16.59 -3.64
N SER A 52 -13.33 15.67 -2.78
CA SER A 52 -11.98 15.66 -2.21
C SER A 52 -11.02 14.81 -3.06
N ASN A 53 -9.93 15.41 -3.51
CA ASN A 53 -8.96 14.76 -4.40
C ASN A 53 -8.10 13.75 -3.64
N LEU A 54 -7.90 12.59 -4.25
CA LEU A 54 -7.04 11.52 -3.76
C LEU A 54 -5.78 11.38 -4.60
N ILE A 55 -4.64 11.18 -3.94
CA ILE A 55 -3.48 10.51 -4.53
C ILE A 55 -3.33 9.12 -3.90
N ASP A 56 -3.36 8.09 -4.74
CA ASP A 56 -3.14 6.69 -4.35
C ASP A 56 -1.77 6.26 -4.87
N VAL A 57 -0.83 5.97 -3.95
CA VAL A 57 0.58 5.73 -4.28
C VAL A 57 0.93 4.26 -4.06
N ALA A 58 1.76 3.71 -4.94
CA ALA A 58 1.92 2.27 -5.14
C ALA A 58 0.55 1.62 -5.40
N SER A 59 -0.21 2.22 -6.32
CA SER A 59 -1.61 1.85 -6.60
C SER A 59 -1.77 0.42 -7.11
N GLY A 60 -0.71 -0.21 -7.60
CA GLY A 60 -0.77 -1.54 -8.21
C GLY A 60 -1.76 -1.58 -9.37
N THR A 61 -2.78 -2.43 -9.26
CA THR A 61 -3.85 -2.57 -10.25
C THR A 61 -5.04 -1.62 -10.02
N GLY A 62 -4.95 -0.71 -9.01
CA GLY A 62 -5.89 0.39 -8.78
C GLY A 62 -7.08 0.08 -7.89
N ASP A 63 -7.01 -0.93 -7.03
CA ASP A 63 -8.13 -1.36 -6.18
C ASP A 63 -8.61 -0.26 -5.22
N ILE A 64 -7.69 0.44 -4.55
CA ILE A 64 -8.03 1.52 -3.61
C ILE A 64 -8.65 2.71 -4.35
N ALA A 65 -8.06 3.09 -5.48
CA ALA A 65 -8.62 4.15 -6.33
C ALA A 65 -10.05 3.84 -6.80
N LYS A 66 -10.31 2.57 -7.16
CA LYS A 66 -11.65 2.09 -7.53
C LYS A 66 -12.63 2.18 -6.36
N LEU A 67 -12.25 1.67 -5.18
CA LEU A 67 -13.09 1.71 -3.99
C LEU A 67 -13.40 3.15 -3.58
N PHE A 68 -12.39 4.02 -3.56
CA PHE A 68 -12.55 5.43 -3.26
C PHE A 68 -13.49 6.11 -4.27
N SER A 69 -13.27 5.91 -5.58
CA SER A 69 -14.11 6.49 -6.64
C SER A 69 -15.58 6.10 -6.49
N ASN A 70 -15.83 4.82 -6.20
CA ASN A 70 -17.19 4.34 -5.98
C ASN A 70 -17.82 4.94 -4.70
N TYR A 71 -17.05 5.06 -3.62
CA TYR A 71 -17.51 5.61 -2.35
C TYR A 71 -18.01 7.05 -2.49
N ILE A 72 -17.28 7.88 -3.26
CA ILE A 72 -17.62 9.28 -3.51
C ILE A 72 -18.50 9.50 -4.75
N ASN A 73 -19.08 8.45 -5.34
CA ASN A 73 -19.88 8.51 -6.56
C ASN A 73 -19.18 9.25 -7.72
N HIS A 74 -17.88 9.02 -7.89
CA HIS A 74 -17.04 9.61 -8.95
C HIS A 74 -16.92 11.15 -8.90
N SER A 75 -17.21 11.80 -7.77
CA SER A 75 -17.33 13.26 -7.65
C SER A 75 -16.01 14.01 -7.59
N ALA A 76 -14.85 13.30 -7.47
CA ALA A 76 -13.54 13.92 -7.33
C ALA A 76 -12.48 13.26 -8.21
N LYS A 77 -11.38 13.99 -8.42
CA LYS A 77 -10.23 13.49 -9.17
C LYS A 77 -9.37 12.58 -8.31
N ILE A 78 -8.91 11.49 -8.91
CA ILE A 78 -8.02 10.49 -8.30
C ILE A 78 -6.77 10.37 -9.16
N THR A 79 -5.61 10.49 -8.54
CA THR A 79 -4.32 10.30 -9.19
C THR A 79 -3.69 9.01 -8.66
N CYS A 80 -3.57 8.00 -9.49
CA CYS A 80 -2.84 6.76 -9.21
C CYS A 80 -1.37 6.93 -9.56
N VAL A 81 -0.48 6.55 -8.64
CA VAL A 81 0.96 6.57 -8.86
C VAL A 81 1.51 5.16 -8.71
N GLU A 82 2.17 4.63 -9.75
CA GLU A 82 2.73 3.29 -9.75
C GLU A 82 4.07 3.24 -10.50
N PRO A 83 5.16 2.80 -9.86
CA PRO A 83 6.48 2.73 -10.50
C PRO A 83 6.64 1.52 -11.42
N ASN A 84 5.98 0.40 -11.15
CA ASN A 84 6.10 -0.82 -11.93
C ASN A 84 5.28 -0.73 -13.23
N ASN A 85 5.92 -0.98 -14.36
CA ASN A 85 5.30 -0.78 -15.68
C ASN A 85 4.12 -1.72 -15.93
N GLU A 86 4.25 -2.98 -15.58
CA GLU A 86 3.24 -4.00 -15.81
C GLU A 86 2.00 -3.75 -14.96
N MET A 87 2.19 -3.39 -13.67
CA MET A 87 1.12 -3.00 -12.77
C MET A 87 0.40 -1.73 -13.26
N PHE A 88 1.18 -0.73 -13.66
CA PHE A 88 0.67 0.54 -14.19
C PHE A 88 -0.24 0.33 -15.42
N GLU A 89 0.22 -0.44 -16.42
CA GLU A 89 -0.57 -0.71 -17.62
C GLU A 89 -1.81 -1.58 -17.33
N GLU A 90 -1.69 -2.57 -16.46
CA GLU A 90 -2.85 -3.39 -16.04
C GLU A 90 -3.86 -2.55 -15.27
N GLY A 91 -3.41 -1.67 -14.36
CA GLY A 91 -4.28 -0.75 -13.62
C GLY A 91 -5.05 0.20 -14.54
N LYS A 92 -4.36 0.82 -15.50
CA LYS A 92 -5.00 1.67 -16.52
C LYS A 92 -6.07 0.92 -17.31
N LYS A 93 -5.79 -0.32 -17.70
CA LYS A 93 -6.74 -1.17 -18.41
C LYS A 93 -7.97 -1.49 -17.55
N ASN A 94 -7.75 -1.90 -16.29
CA ASN A 94 -8.82 -2.26 -15.36
C ASN A 94 -9.74 -1.09 -15.05
N LEU A 95 -9.16 0.12 -14.95
CA LEU A 95 -9.91 1.34 -14.58
C LEU A 95 -10.25 2.25 -15.76
N LYS A 96 -10.13 1.78 -17.00
CA LYS A 96 -10.42 2.56 -18.22
C LYS A 96 -11.80 3.24 -18.23
N LYS A 97 -12.78 2.65 -17.59
CA LYS A 97 -14.15 3.18 -17.50
C LYS A 97 -14.28 4.35 -16.49
N TYR A 98 -13.35 4.50 -15.55
CA TYR A 98 -13.36 5.55 -14.54
C TYR A 98 -12.71 6.82 -15.10
N LYS A 99 -13.52 7.79 -15.53
CA LYS A 99 -13.04 9.01 -16.19
C LYS A 99 -12.38 10.01 -15.23
N ASN A 100 -12.61 9.84 -13.94
CA ASN A 100 -12.04 10.66 -12.86
C ASN A 100 -10.70 10.13 -12.33
N ILE A 101 -10.14 9.05 -12.91
CA ILE A 101 -8.88 8.44 -12.49
C ILE A 101 -7.80 8.70 -13.55
N GLU A 102 -6.72 9.33 -13.13
CA GLU A 102 -5.50 9.51 -13.93
C GLU A 102 -4.33 8.70 -13.37
N TRP A 103 -3.31 8.46 -14.19
CA TRP A 103 -2.17 7.63 -13.84
C TRP A 103 -0.85 8.34 -14.09
N ILE A 104 0.06 8.27 -13.10
CA ILE A 104 1.42 8.81 -13.17
C ILE A 104 2.40 7.68 -12.85
N LYS A 105 3.44 7.54 -13.68
CA LYS A 105 4.51 6.57 -13.45
C LYS A 105 5.61 7.24 -12.63
N ALA A 106 5.66 6.97 -11.32
CA ALA A 106 6.64 7.52 -10.41
C ALA A 106 6.83 6.62 -9.19
N ALA A 107 7.95 6.79 -8.48
CA ALA A 107 8.19 6.19 -7.18
C ALA A 107 7.63 7.10 -6.05
N ALA A 108 7.27 6.49 -4.92
CA ALA A 108 6.74 7.20 -3.76
C ALA A 108 7.74 8.23 -3.16
N GLU A 109 9.03 8.02 -3.38
CA GLU A 109 10.12 8.85 -2.90
C GLU A 109 10.36 10.14 -3.71
N VAL A 110 9.76 10.22 -4.93
CA VAL A 110 9.91 11.38 -5.84
C VAL A 110 8.63 11.49 -6.67
N LEU A 111 7.69 12.31 -6.19
CA LEU A 111 6.42 12.52 -6.85
C LEU A 111 6.48 13.76 -7.76
N PRO A 112 6.18 13.65 -9.07
CA PRO A 112 6.12 14.79 -9.99
C PRO A 112 4.80 15.57 -9.79
N ILE A 113 4.53 15.95 -8.56
CA ILE A 113 3.30 16.55 -8.06
C ILE A 113 3.65 17.83 -7.31
N LYS A 114 2.83 18.87 -7.47
CA LYS A 114 2.97 20.12 -6.73
C LYS A 114 2.65 19.91 -5.24
N ASP A 115 3.25 20.75 -4.40
CA ASP A 115 2.93 20.79 -2.97
C ASP A 115 1.46 21.13 -2.74
N ASN A 116 0.90 20.65 -1.63
CA ASN A 116 -0.45 21.01 -1.16
C ASN A 116 -1.55 20.78 -2.22
N SER A 117 -1.52 19.65 -2.93
CA SER A 117 -2.42 19.36 -4.06
C SER A 117 -3.59 18.43 -3.70
N PHE A 118 -3.44 17.59 -2.68
CA PHE A 118 -4.40 16.52 -2.38
C PHE A 118 -4.98 16.63 -0.97
N ASP A 119 -6.25 16.23 -0.85
CA ASP A 119 -6.96 16.16 0.43
C ASP A 119 -6.65 14.83 1.14
N TYR A 120 -6.45 13.76 0.35
CA TYR A 120 -6.12 12.42 0.85
C TYR A 120 -4.91 11.84 0.11
N TYR A 121 -4.07 11.14 0.88
CA TYR A 121 -2.99 10.29 0.38
C TYR A 121 -3.20 8.88 0.90
N THR A 122 -3.25 7.91 0.01
CA THR A 122 -3.34 6.50 0.36
C THR A 122 -2.13 5.72 -0.16
N ILE A 123 -1.71 4.73 0.63
CA ILE A 123 -0.76 3.71 0.23
C ILE A 123 -1.17 2.37 0.86
N SER A 124 -1.41 1.35 0.03
CA SER A 124 -1.91 0.05 0.48
C SER A 124 -0.97 -1.06 0.03
N TYR A 125 -0.40 -1.79 1.01
CA TYR A 125 0.57 -2.89 0.80
C TYR A 125 1.78 -2.51 -0.05
N GLY A 126 2.11 -1.21 -0.07
CA GLY A 126 3.16 -0.62 -0.87
C GLY A 126 4.35 -0.08 -0.07
N ILE A 127 4.10 0.47 1.13
CA ILE A 127 5.12 1.22 1.89
C ILE A 127 6.30 0.35 2.34
N ARG A 128 6.12 -0.95 2.58
CA ARG A 128 7.21 -1.86 2.91
C ARG A 128 8.20 -2.06 1.75
N ASN A 129 7.75 -1.80 0.53
CA ASN A 129 8.52 -1.99 -0.70
C ASN A 129 9.31 -0.76 -1.14
N VAL A 130 9.02 0.42 -0.57
CA VAL A 130 9.76 1.64 -0.90
C VAL A 130 11.23 1.53 -0.52
N SER A 131 12.09 2.20 -1.24
CA SER A 131 13.54 2.16 -1.02
C SER A 131 13.95 2.98 0.19
N ASP A 132 13.27 4.11 0.43
CA ASP A 132 13.50 5.04 1.54
C ASP A 132 12.15 5.52 2.08
N ILE A 133 11.75 4.94 3.21
CA ILE A 133 10.46 5.24 3.83
C ILE A 133 10.37 6.70 4.32
N ASN A 134 11.49 7.28 4.77
CA ASN A 134 11.47 8.68 5.22
C ASN A 134 11.24 9.63 4.04
N LYS A 135 11.85 9.36 2.88
CA LYS A 135 11.59 10.14 1.68
C LYS A 135 10.15 10.00 1.22
N ALA A 136 9.63 8.77 1.20
CA ALA A 136 8.23 8.51 0.82
C ALA A 136 7.24 9.24 1.75
N LEU A 137 7.47 9.22 3.07
CA LEU A 137 6.64 9.94 4.05
C LEU A 137 6.76 11.46 3.91
N LYS A 138 7.97 12.01 3.62
CA LYS A 138 8.16 13.43 3.33
C LYS A 138 7.42 13.87 2.06
N GLU A 139 7.48 13.08 1.00
CA GLU A 139 6.73 13.34 -0.24
C GLU A 139 5.22 13.29 0.01
N ALA A 140 4.75 12.30 0.77
CA ALA A 140 3.34 12.22 1.16
C ALA A 140 2.90 13.47 1.92
N TYR A 141 3.71 13.92 2.90
CA TYR A 141 3.43 15.15 3.64
C TYR A 141 3.46 16.38 2.73
N ARG A 142 4.42 16.48 1.80
CA ARG A 142 4.56 17.61 0.88
C ARG A 142 3.35 17.79 -0.02
N VAL A 143 2.86 16.70 -0.63
CA VAL A 143 1.76 16.76 -1.61
C VAL A 143 0.39 16.92 -0.97
N LEU A 144 0.24 16.58 0.32
CA LEU A 144 -0.99 16.83 1.06
C LEU A 144 -1.19 18.31 1.34
N LYS A 145 -2.43 18.78 1.26
CA LYS A 145 -2.85 20.09 1.75
C LYS A 145 -2.79 20.13 3.28
N THR A 146 -2.71 21.33 3.85
CA THR A 146 -2.99 21.52 5.29
C THR A 146 -4.43 21.05 5.57
N GLY A 147 -4.63 20.24 6.62
CA GLY A 147 -5.88 19.52 6.88
C GLY A 147 -6.02 18.23 6.08
N GLY A 148 -5.06 17.89 5.24
CA GLY A 148 -5.07 16.65 4.46
C GLY A 148 -4.68 15.42 5.28
N ARG A 149 -5.19 14.26 4.90
CA ARG A 149 -5.04 13.01 5.64
C ARG A 149 -4.22 11.98 4.87
N PHE A 150 -3.17 11.48 5.52
CA PHE A 150 -2.40 10.32 5.09
C PHE A 150 -3.01 9.05 5.67
N MET A 151 -3.15 8.01 4.86
CA MET A 151 -3.54 6.68 5.31
C MET A 151 -2.66 5.60 4.69
N CYS A 152 -2.26 4.64 5.51
CA CYS A 152 -1.48 3.48 5.10
C CYS A 152 -2.14 2.19 5.57
N LEU A 153 -2.40 1.26 4.66
CA LEU A 153 -2.82 -0.12 4.97
C LEU A 153 -1.65 -1.05 4.68
N GLU A 154 -1.15 -1.76 5.69
CA GLU A 154 0.01 -2.65 5.52
C GLU A 154 -0.06 -3.88 6.44
N PHE A 155 0.61 -4.94 6.04
CA PHE A 155 0.88 -6.07 6.95
C PHE A 155 1.68 -5.58 8.16
N SER A 156 1.42 -6.17 9.32
CA SER A 156 2.03 -5.70 10.56
C SER A 156 2.37 -6.87 11.50
N LYS A 157 2.65 -6.58 12.76
CA LYS A 157 3.05 -7.58 13.74
C LYS A 157 1.85 -8.00 14.59
N ILE A 158 1.72 -9.30 14.79
CA ILE A 158 0.66 -9.89 15.60
C ILE A 158 1.11 -9.87 17.05
N ASP A 159 0.36 -9.17 17.91
CA ASP A 159 0.68 -9.04 19.35
C ASP A 159 0.37 -10.34 20.13
N ASN A 160 -0.62 -11.11 19.72
CA ASN A 160 -0.98 -12.38 20.36
C ASN A 160 -0.01 -13.49 19.96
N GLU A 161 0.75 -14.03 20.92
CA GLU A 161 1.79 -15.03 20.69
C GLU A 161 1.27 -16.33 20.03
N ALA A 162 0.11 -16.83 20.48
CA ALA A 162 -0.47 -18.05 19.93
C ALA A 162 -0.89 -17.85 18.48
N LEU A 163 -1.54 -16.72 18.16
CA LEU A 163 -1.93 -16.37 16.80
C LEU A 163 -0.69 -16.11 15.92
N ASN A 164 0.33 -15.45 16.45
CA ASN A 164 1.58 -15.21 15.74
C ASN A 164 2.29 -16.54 15.40
N PHE A 165 2.30 -17.49 16.34
CA PHE A 165 2.83 -18.83 16.07
C PHE A 165 2.07 -19.52 14.94
N LEU A 166 0.73 -19.54 14.98
CA LEU A 166 -0.10 -20.14 13.93
C LEU A 166 0.10 -19.45 12.57
N TYR A 167 0.15 -18.12 12.56
CA TYR A 167 0.39 -17.36 11.34
C TYR A 167 1.79 -17.64 10.75
N LYS A 168 2.80 -17.75 11.60
CA LYS A 168 4.16 -18.16 11.17
C LYS A 168 4.21 -19.57 10.57
N GLN A 169 3.45 -20.54 11.12
CA GLN A 169 3.36 -21.86 10.49
C GLN A 169 2.66 -21.78 9.13
N TYR A 170 1.56 -21.01 9.04
CA TYR A 170 0.87 -20.75 7.78
C TYR A 170 1.81 -20.10 6.75
N SER A 171 2.57 -19.08 7.14
CA SER A 171 3.51 -18.35 6.26
C SER A 171 4.57 -19.26 5.64
N LYS A 172 4.99 -20.34 6.33
CA LYS A 172 5.94 -21.34 5.78
C LYS A 172 5.34 -22.17 4.63
N ILE A 173 4.02 -22.32 4.60
CA ILE A 173 3.32 -23.09 3.56
C ILE A 173 3.07 -22.24 2.31
N ILE A 174 2.99 -20.92 2.45
CA ILE A 174 2.67 -19.97 1.37
C ILE A 174 3.64 -20.08 0.18
N PRO A 175 4.99 -20.12 0.33
CA PRO A 175 5.90 -20.29 -0.79
C PRO A 175 5.68 -21.59 -1.57
N LEU A 176 5.29 -22.68 -0.89
CA LEU A 176 4.95 -23.95 -1.54
C LEU A 176 3.70 -23.80 -2.42
N ALA A 177 2.64 -23.18 -1.89
CA ALA A 177 1.44 -22.84 -2.68
C ALA A 177 1.79 -21.94 -3.86
N GLY A 178 2.65 -20.95 -3.67
CA GLY A 178 3.14 -20.04 -4.71
C GLY A 178 3.81 -20.76 -5.88
N LYS A 179 4.58 -21.80 -5.60
CA LYS A 179 5.22 -22.62 -6.65
C LYS A 179 4.20 -23.27 -7.57
N TYR A 180 3.08 -23.73 -7.04
CA TYR A 180 1.99 -24.32 -7.84
C TYR A 180 1.17 -23.26 -8.60
N ILE A 181 0.97 -22.09 -8.01
CA ILE A 181 0.09 -21.05 -8.57
C ILE A 181 0.79 -20.22 -9.65
N VAL A 182 2.05 -19.83 -9.39
CA VAL A 182 2.81 -18.88 -10.26
C VAL A 182 4.02 -19.54 -10.92
N GLY A 183 4.32 -20.80 -10.57
CA GLY A 183 5.50 -21.52 -11.08
C GLY A 183 6.80 -21.12 -10.38
N SER A 184 6.77 -20.31 -9.31
CA SER A 184 7.93 -19.85 -8.55
C SER A 184 7.57 -19.53 -7.11
N SER A 185 8.41 -19.94 -6.15
CA SER A 185 8.27 -19.54 -4.74
C SER A 185 8.79 -18.12 -4.48
N LYS A 186 9.75 -17.63 -5.28
CA LYS A 186 10.47 -16.37 -5.04
C LYS A 186 9.61 -15.13 -4.70
N PRO A 187 8.47 -14.88 -5.38
CA PRO A 187 7.61 -13.75 -5.01
C PRO A 187 7.00 -13.89 -3.61
N TYR A 188 6.69 -15.11 -3.21
CA TYR A 188 6.09 -15.39 -1.90
C TYR A 188 7.14 -15.41 -0.78
N ASP A 189 8.36 -15.91 -1.06
CA ASP A 189 9.50 -15.82 -0.15
C ASP A 189 9.79 -14.34 0.15
N TYR A 190 9.91 -13.50 -0.88
CA TYR A 190 10.09 -12.06 -0.74
C TYR A 190 8.97 -11.42 0.09
N LEU A 191 7.72 -11.81 -0.14
CA LEU A 191 6.57 -11.27 0.57
C LEU A 191 6.67 -11.58 2.07
N VAL A 192 6.93 -12.83 2.45
CA VAL A 192 7.11 -13.25 3.86
C VAL A 192 8.29 -12.50 4.50
N GLU A 193 9.45 -12.46 3.85
CA GLU A 193 10.64 -11.76 4.35
C GLU A 193 10.40 -10.25 4.51
N SER A 194 9.72 -9.61 3.55
CA SER A 194 9.43 -8.17 3.60
C SER A 194 8.47 -7.83 4.73
N ILE A 195 7.50 -8.70 5.03
CA ILE A 195 6.58 -8.53 6.17
C ILE A 195 7.34 -8.72 7.49
N ASP A 196 8.18 -9.76 7.59
CA ASP A 196 8.93 -10.06 8.81
C ASP A 196 9.95 -8.96 9.15
N SER A 197 10.51 -8.32 8.15
CA SER A 197 11.50 -7.24 8.34
C SER A 197 10.85 -5.85 8.48
N PHE A 198 9.54 -5.71 8.24
CA PHE A 198 8.87 -4.42 8.29
C PHE A 198 8.62 -3.94 9.72
N TYR A 199 8.40 -2.65 9.88
CA TYR A 199 8.09 -1.99 11.13
C TYR A 199 6.81 -2.53 11.77
N ASN A 200 6.77 -2.55 13.11
CA ASN A 200 5.52 -2.77 13.82
C ASN A 200 4.67 -1.49 13.81
N GLN A 201 3.44 -1.58 14.33
CA GLN A 201 2.47 -0.50 14.31
C GLN A 201 3.01 0.79 14.95
N LYS A 202 3.59 0.67 16.16
CA LYS A 202 4.13 1.82 16.89
C LYS A 202 5.33 2.44 16.18
N GLN A 203 6.24 1.62 15.69
CA GLN A 203 7.41 2.10 14.95
C GLN A 203 7.02 2.89 13.69
N LEU A 204 5.97 2.46 12.98
CA LEU A 204 5.49 3.21 11.82
C LEU A 204 4.82 4.53 12.24
N CYS A 205 4.05 4.55 13.35
CA CYS A 205 3.54 5.80 13.92
C CYS A 205 4.67 6.77 14.26
N ASP A 206 5.72 6.30 14.92
CA ASP A 206 6.88 7.12 15.31
C ASP A 206 7.58 7.71 14.07
N LEU A 207 7.71 6.92 12.99
CA LEU A 207 8.23 7.39 11.72
C LEU A 207 7.33 8.46 11.07
N MET A 208 6.01 8.29 11.12
CA MET A 208 5.07 9.28 10.59
C MET A 208 5.17 10.59 11.36
N ILE A 209 5.21 10.55 12.70
CA ILE A 209 5.40 11.74 13.56
C ILE A 209 6.70 12.42 13.24
N LYS A 210 7.80 11.68 13.14
CA LYS A 210 9.14 12.21 12.79
C LYS A 210 9.15 12.93 11.44
N ASN A 211 8.28 12.53 10.51
CA ASN A 211 8.17 13.15 9.18
C ASN A 211 7.06 14.21 9.08
N GLY A 212 6.55 14.70 10.22
CA GLY A 212 5.70 15.89 10.32
C GLY A 212 4.20 15.61 10.49
N PHE A 213 3.76 14.37 10.44
CA PHE A 213 2.34 14.04 10.64
C PHE A 213 1.92 14.23 12.09
N SER A 214 0.74 14.77 12.29
CA SER A 214 0.07 14.97 13.57
C SER A 214 -1.12 14.03 13.72
N ASN A 215 -1.65 13.88 14.93
CA ASN A 215 -2.80 13.00 15.24
C ASN A 215 -2.61 11.60 14.65
N VAL A 216 -1.40 11.05 14.82
CA VAL A 216 -1.03 9.75 14.27
C VAL A 216 -1.63 8.65 15.13
N GLU A 217 -2.40 7.78 14.51
CA GLU A 217 -3.05 6.64 15.14
C GLU A 217 -3.03 5.41 14.24
N TYR A 218 -3.27 4.23 14.80
CA TYR A 218 -3.45 3.01 14.02
C TYR A 218 -4.62 2.16 14.52
N ARG A 219 -5.12 1.30 13.65
CA ARG A 219 -6.14 0.30 13.96
C ARG A 219 -5.69 -1.06 13.46
N ASN A 220 -5.64 -2.03 14.37
CA ASN A 220 -5.34 -3.41 14.02
C ASN A 220 -6.51 -4.06 13.27
N LEU A 221 -6.18 -4.83 12.26
CA LEU A 221 -7.09 -5.68 11.52
C LEU A 221 -6.68 -7.14 11.76
N SER A 222 -7.67 -8.01 12.05
CA SER A 222 -7.43 -9.43 12.34
C SER A 222 -6.30 -9.64 13.34
N ASN A 223 -6.40 -8.99 14.51
CA ASN A 223 -5.44 -9.05 15.62
C ASN A 223 -3.99 -8.65 15.23
N GLY A 224 -3.82 -7.72 14.30
CA GLY A 224 -2.52 -7.20 13.92
C GLY A 224 -1.87 -7.86 12.69
N ILE A 225 -2.52 -8.84 12.04
CA ILE A 225 -2.02 -9.39 10.76
C ILE A 225 -1.84 -8.26 9.74
N SER A 226 -2.77 -7.30 9.74
CA SER A 226 -2.65 -6.04 9.02
C SER A 226 -3.04 -4.89 9.95
N ALA A 227 -2.59 -3.69 9.63
CA ALA A 227 -2.95 -2.48 10.36
C ALA A 227 -3.19 -1.32 9.40
N ILE A 228 -4.11 -0.45 9.77
CA ILE A 228 -4.33 0.83 9.10
C ILE A 228 -3.68 1.90 9.98
N HIS A 229 -2.81 2.72 9.40
CA HIS A 229 -2.23 3.90 10.04
C HIS A 229 -2.85 5.15 9.43
N SER A 230 -3.06 6.16 10.24
CA SER A 230 -3.61 7.46 9.84
C SER A 230 -2.80 8.58 10.47
N GLY A 231 -2.60 9.66 9.74
CA GLY A 231 -1.95 10.88 10.22
C GLY A 231 -2.41 12.08 9.41
N TRP A 232 -2.30 13.27 9.98
CA TRP A 232 -2.77 14.51 9.39
C TRP A 232 -1.63 15.49 9.17
N LYS A 233 -1.70 16.24 8.08
CA LYS A 233 -0.89 17.44 7.91
C LYS A 233 -1.62 18.64 8.52
N ILE A 234 -1.05 19.17 9.60
CA ILE A 234 -1.60 20.32 10.32
C ILE A 234 -0.66 21.52 10.17
#